data_c48a0b0b4c564b51797129dfe9f5bbac
#
_entry.id   c48a0b0b4c564b51797129dfe9f5bbac
#
_cell.length_a   1.000
_cell.length_b   1.000
_cell.length_c   1.000
_cell.angle_alpha   90.00
_cell.angle_beta   90.00
_cell.angle_gamma   90.00
#
_symmetry.space_group_name_H-M   'P 1'
#
loop_
_entity.id
_entity.type
_entity.pdbx_description
1 polymer ?
#
loop_
_entity_poly.entity_id
_entity_poly.type
_entity_poly.pdbx_seq_one_letter_code
_entity_poly.pdbx_strand_id
1 'polypeptide(L)'
;MQFLYRDGDMYVFMDQETYDQENVAPTALGDAADYMVENSVAQIAFYNGEIITVEIAPSVELSITDTEPGIQGDRVSGARKPATLETGKIIQVPLFINPGDRVKVDTRSGEYMTRV
;
A
#
# COMPACT_ATOMS: atom_id res chain seq x y z
N MET A 1 11.20 -9.85 -4.65
CA MET A 1 10.81 -10.74 -3.54
C MET A 1 9.34 -10.59 -3.22
N GLN A 2 8.75 -11.63 -2.67
CA GLN A 2 7.34 -11.62 -2.27
C GLN A 2 7.21 -11.32 -0.79
N PHE A 3 6.33 -10.40 -0.44
CA PHE A 3 6.04 -10.12 0.96
C PHE A 3 5.16 -11.24 1.51
N LEU A 4 5.60 -11.88 2.59
CA LEU A 4 4.86 -12.98 3.21
C LEU A 4 3.99 -12.51 4.36
N TYR A 5 4.61 -11.92 5.36
CA TYR A 5 3.90 -11.49 6.56
C TYR A 5 4.77 -10.53 7.37
N ARG A 6 4.15 -9.96 8.38
CA ARG A 6 4.82 -9.05 9.30
C ARG A 6 5.13 -9.80 10.60
N ASP A 7 6.40 -9.77 11.02
CA ASP A 7 6.85 -10.38 12.26
C ASP A 7 7.32 -9.26 13.21
N GLY A 8 6.47 -8.90 14.16
CA GLY A 8 6.73 -7.74 15.01
C GLY A 8 6.82 -6.49 14.15
N ASP A 9 7.96 -5.79 14.22
CA ASP A 9 8.22 -4.60 13.42
C ASP A 9 8.87 -4.92 12.07
N MET A 10 9.25 -6.17 11.84
CA MET A 10 9.95 -6.58 10.62
C MET A 10 8.98 -7.10 9.56
N TYR A 11 9.29 -6.83 8.32
CA TYR A 11 8.56 -7.36 7.17
C TYR A 11 9.35 -8.52 6.59
N VAL A 12 8.71 -9.69 6.49
CA VAL A 12 9.38 -10.90 6.00
C VAL A 12 9.09 -11.07 4.51
N PHE A 13 10.15 -11.09 3.73
CA PHE A 13 10.09 -11.28 2.28
C PHE A 13 10.73 -12.61 1.91
N MET A 14 10.28 -13.19 0.81
CA MET A 14 10.82 -14.44 0.28
C MET A 14 11.28 -14.24 -1.16
N ASP A 15 12.49 -14.71 -1.44
CA ASP A 15 12.98 -14.78 -2.82
C ASP A 15 12.17 -15.83 -3.58
N GLN A 16 11.61 -15.45 -4.73
CA GLN A 16 10.73 -16.31 -5.50
C GLN A 16 11.48 -17.44 -6.22
N GLU A 17 12.80 -17.34 -6.36
CA GLU A 17 13.62 -18.35 -7.01
C GLU A 17 14.25 -19.31 -6.00
N THR A 18 14.84 -18.78 -4.92
CA THR A 18 15.55 -19.57 -3.93
C THR A 18 14.70 -19.96 -2.73
N TYR A 19 13.58 -19.26 -2.51
CA TYR A 19 12.70 -19.38 -1.35
C TYR A 19 13.36 -18.97 -0.04
N ASP A 20 14.51 -18.30 -0.10
CA ASP A 20 15.15 -17.74 1.08
C ASP A 20 14.33 -16.58 1.62
N GLN A 21 14.22 -16.49 2.94
CA GLN A 21 13.48 -15.42 3.61
C GLN A 21 14.43 -14.36 4.13
N GLU A 22 14.02 -13.11 3.97
CA GLU A 22 14.76 -11.95 4.46
C GLU A 22 13.86 -11.09 5.33
N ASN A 23 14.37 -10.65 6.46
CA ASN A 23 13.67 -9.71 7.33
C ASN A 23 14.07 -8.29 6.95
N VAL A 24 13.06 -7.47 6.64
CA VAL A 24 13.29 -6.09 6.20
C VAL A 24 12.74 -5.14 7.26
N ALA A 25 13.59 -4.22 7.71
CA ALA A 25 13.18 -3.23 8.69
C ALA A 25 12.19 -2.22 8.08
N PRO A 26 11.24 -1.68 8.86
CA PRO A 26 10.31 -0.67 8.35
C PRO A 26 11.01 0.54 7.76
N THR A 27 12.16 0.92 8.31
CA THR A 27 12.94 2.06 7.83
C THR A 27 13.48 1.84 6.42
N ALA A 28 13.75 0.59 6.03
CA ALA A 28 14.21 0.26 4.68
C ALA A 28 13.07 0.33 3.67
N LEU A 29 11.84 0.05 4.09
CA LEU A 29 10.66 0.12 3.24
C LEU A 29 10.19 1.56 3.01
N GLY A 30 10.37 2.43 4.00
CA GLY A 30 9.85 3.79 3.91
C GLY A 30 8.36 3.79 3.62
N ASP A 31 7.94 4.60 2.65
CA ASP A 31 6.54 4.72 2.27
C ASP A 31 5.97 3.45 1.62
N ALA A 32 6.83 2.55 1.13
CA ALA A 32 6.36 1.32 0.49
C ALA A 32 5.54 0.46 1.45
N ALA A 33 5.83 0.51 2.76
CA ALA A 33 5.10 -0.25 3.77
C ALA A 33 3.60 0.09 3.78
N ASP A 34 3.23 1.32 3.42
CA ASP A 34 1.85 1.77 3.40
C ASP A 34 1.02 1.14 2.28
N TYR A 35 1.67 0.49 1.32
CA TYR A 35 1.03 -0.08 0.14
C TYR A 35 1.21 -1.58 0.03
N MET A 36 1.85 -2.22 1.01
CA MET A 36 2.15 -3.64 0.94
C MET A 36 1.13 -4.47 1.68
N VAL A 37 0.58 -5.45 0.98
CA VAL A 37 -0.28 -6.48 1.55
C VAL A 37 0.40 -7.82 1.36
N GLU A 38 -0.05 -8.84 2.10
CA GLU A 38 0.49 -10.19 1.96
C GLU A 38 0.47 -10.65 0.50
N ASN A 39 1.53 -11.31 0.07
CA ASN A 39 1.73 -11.81 -1.29
C ASN A 39 2.05 -10.73 -2.33
N SER A 40 2.20 -9.47 -1.94
CA SER A 40 2.68 -8.42 -2.84
C SER A 40 4.14 -8.69 -3.22
N VAL A 41 4.50 -8.30 -4.43
CA VAL A 41 5.87 -8.47 -4.93
C VAL A 41 6.58 -7.11 -4.92
N ALA A 42 7.81 -7.10 -4.40
CA ALA A 42 8.66 -5.91 -4.41
C ALA A 42 10.03 -6.26 -4.96
N GLN A 43 10.69 -5.27 -5.55
CA GLN A 43 12.08 -5.40 -5.96
C GLN A 43 12.96 -4.85 -4.86
N ILE A 44 13.89 -5.67 -4.39
CA ILE A 44 14.80 -5.29 -3.30
C ILE A 44 16.21 -5.29 -3.86
N ALA A 45 16.89 -4.16 -3.75
CA ALA A 45 18.26 -4.01 -4.16
C ALA A 45 19.19 -4.16 -2.96
N PHE A 46 20.23 -4.98 -3.12
CA PHE A 46 21.21 -5.27 -2.09
C PHE A 46 22.59 -4.75 -2.50
N TYR A 47 23.37 -4.36 -1.51
CA TYR A 47 24.78 -4.05 -1.69
C TYR A 47 25.55 -4.57 -0.48
N ASN A 48 26.52 -5.46 -0.75
CA ASN A 48 27.30 -6.13 0.31
C ASN A 48 26.43 -6.82 1.36
N GLY A 49 25.30 -7.41 0.92
CA GLY A 49 24.38 -8.10 1.82
C GLY A 49 23.41 -7.18 2.56
N GLU A 50 23.52 -5.87 2.36
CA GLU A 50 22.62 -4.91 2.98
C GLU A 50 21.56 -4.43 1.98
N ILE A 51 20.35 -4.21 2.48
CA ILE A 51 19.25 -3.70 1.68
C ILE A 51 19.45 -2.20 1.49
N ILE A 52 19.58 -1.76 0.22
CA ILE A 52 19.73 -0.34 -0.09
C ILE A 52 18.41 0.29 -0.48
N THR A 53 17.56 -0.41 -1.20
CA THR A 53 16.28 0.14 -1.63
C THR A 53 15.26 -0.96 -1.85
N VAL A 54 13.99 -0.61 -1.63
CA VAL A 54 12.83 -1.47 -1.91
C VAL A 54 11.93 -0.71 -2.87
N GLU A 55 11.65 -1.32 -4.00
CA GLU A 55 10.77 -0.74 -5.02
C GLU A 55 9.52 -1.57 -5.17
N ILE A 56 8.38 -0.90 -5.24
CA ILE A 56 7.09 -1.54 -5.50
C ILE A 56 6.54 -1.02 -6.83
N ALA A 57 5.47 -1.67 -7.31
CA ALA A 57 4.82 -1.24 -8.54
C ALA A 57 4.40 0.24 -8.43
N PRO A 58 4.36 0.97 -9.56
CA PRO A 58 3.95 2.38 -9.55
C PRO A 58 2.52 2.60 -9.06
N SER A 59 1.69 1.57 -9.15
CA SER A 59 0.32 1.60 -8.62
C SER A 59 -0.02 0.24 -8.03
N VAL A 60 -0.90 0.25 -7.03
CA VAL A 60 -1.37 -0.96 -6.37
C VAL A 60 -2.88 -0.90 -6.21
N GLU A 61 -3.51 -2.07 -6.15
CA GLU A 61 -4.94 -2.20 -5.88
C GLU A 61 -5.12 -2.60 -4.42
N LEU A 62 -5.85 -1.79 -3.67
CA LEU A 62 -6.09 -2.01 -2.25
C LEU A 62 -7.57 -1.84 -1.94
N SER A 63 -8.04 -2.59 -0.95
CA SER A 63 -9.42 -2.49 -0.50
C SER A 63 -9.57 -1.36 0.52
N ILE A 64 -10.72 -0.72 0.50
CA ILE A 64 -11.09 0.29 1.49
C ILE A 64 -11.73 -0.43 2.66
N THR A 65 -11.18 -0.24 3.85
CA THR A 65 -11.70 -0.87 5.07
C THR A 65 -12.65 0.05 5.83
N ASP A 66 -12.47 1.36 5.71
CA ASP A 66 -13.30 2.34 6.38
C ASP A 66 -13.29 3.65 5.62
N THR A 67 -14.41 4.37 5.64
CA THR A 67 -14.52 5.71 5.07
C THR A 67 -15.44 6.53 5.94
N GLU A 68 -15.30 7.86 5.85
CA GLU A 68 -16.34 8.74 6.37
C GLU A 68 -17.52 8.72 5.41
N PRO A 69 -18.77 8.85 5.92
CA PRO A 69 -19.95 8.98 5.06
C PRO A 69 -19.81 10.20 4.16
N GLY A 70 -20.20 10.05 2.88
CA GLY A 70 -20.28 11.20 1.99
C GLY A 70 -21.36 12.16 2.50
N ILE A 71 -20.98 13.41 2.74
CA ILE A 71 -21.91 14.41 3.25
C ILE A 71 -22.73 14.94 2.08
N GLN A 72 -24.05 14.85 2.18
CA GLN A 72 -24.94 15.27 1.10
C GLN A 72 -24.90 16.77 0.82
N GLY A 73 -24.44 17.57 1.76
CA GLY A 73 -24.27 18.99 1.56
C GLY A 73 -23.11 19.39 0.67
N ASP A 74 -22.18 18.46 0.47
CA ASP A 74 -20.99 18.72 -0.34
C ASP A 74 -21.34 18.64 -1.80
N ARG A 75 -21.50 19.79 -2.42
CA ARG A 75 -21.81 19.90 -3.84
C ARG A 75 -20.63 20.36 -4.67
N VAL A 76 -19.48 20.49 -4.06
CA VAL A 76 -18.28 20.99 -4.76
C VAL A 76 -17.76 19.90 -5.69
N SER A 77 -17.56 20.23 -6.93
CA SER A 77 -16.94 19.32 -7.89
C SER A 77 -15.54 18.97 -7.43
N GLY A 78 -15.23 17.69 -7.41
CA GLY A 78 -13.94 17.21 -6.92
C GLY A 78 -13.84 17.07 -5.41
N ALA A 79 -14.96 17.16 -4.70
CA ALA A 79 -14.97 16.92 -3.26
C ALA A 79 -14.50 15.50 -2.94
N ARG A 80 -13.73 15.37 -1.88
CA ARG A 80 -13.14 14.09 -1.46
C ARG A 80 -13.35 13.88 0.03
N LYS A 81 -13.18 12.62 0.45
CA LYS A 81 -13.27 12.23 1.85
C LYS A 81 -12.11 11.32 2.21
N PRO A 82 -11.68 11.29 3.49
CA PRO A 82 -10.66 10.34 3.92
C PRO A 82 -11.20 8.91 3.89
N ALA A 83 -10.36 7.99 3.45
CA ALA A 83 -10.66 6.57 3.43
C ALA A 83 -9.43 5.80 3.92
N THR A 84 -9.68 4.78 4.73
CA THR A 84 -8.62 3.93 5.26
C THR A 84 -8.46 2.71 4.37
N LEU A 85 -7.23 2.50 3.90
CA LEU A 85 -6.86 1.32 3.10
C LEU A 85 -6.65 0.12 4.02
N GLU A 86 -6.67 -1.08 3.45
CA GLU A 86 -6.43 -2.32 4.20
C GLU A 86 -5.04 -2.35 4.87
N THR A 87 -4.10 -1.55 4.41
CA THR A 87 -2.78 -1.41 5.03
C THR A 87 -2.76 -0.45 6.23
N GLY A 88 -3.86 0.27 6.48
CA GLY A 88 -3.95 1.27 7.52
C GLY A 88 -3.66 2.69 7.08
N LYS A 89 -3.19 2.89 5.86
CA LYS A 89 -2.94 4.23 5.33
C LYS A 89 -4.25 4.92 4.99
N ILE A 90 -4.33 6.22 5.28
CA ILE A 90 -5.49 7.05 4.96
C ILE A 90 -5.18 7.87 3.71
N ILE A 91 -6.06 7.81 2.73
CA ILE A 91 -5.96 8.59 1.49
C ILE A 91 -7.26 9.34 1.24
N GLN A 92 -7.22 10.32 0.35
CA GLN A 92 -8.40 11.07 -0.07
C GLN A 92 -9.02 10.38 -1.29
N VAL A 93 -10.31 10.10 -1.22
CA VAL A 93 -11.04 9.42 -2.30
C VAL A 93 -12.31 10.20 -2.65
N PRO A 94 -12.87 9.99 -3.87
CA PRO A 94 -14.15 10.59 -4.21
C PRO A 94 -15.26 10.15 -3.25
N LEU A 95 -16.31 10.95 -3.15
CA LEU A 95 -17.38 10.70 -2.18
C LEU A 95 -18.16 9.40 -2.46
N PHE A 96 -18.11 8.89 -3.68
CA PHE A 96 -18.85 7.66 -4.03
C PHE A 96 -18.15 6.37 -3.55
N ILE A 97 -16.92 6.45 -3.05
CA ILE A 97 -16.19 5.27 -2.57
C ILE A 97 -16.76 4.82 -1.23
N ASN A 98 -16.98 3.52 -1.09
CA ASN A 98 -17.56 2.92 0.11
C ASN A 98 -16.62 1.87 0.70
N PRO A 99 -16.76 1.53 2.00
CA PRO A 99 -16.03 0.40 2.57
C PRO A 99 -16.30 -0.88 1.78
N GLY A 100 -15.25 -1.64 1.52
CA GLY A 100 -15.33 -2.85 0.69
C GLY A 100 -15.00 -2.61 -0.78
N ASP A 101 -14.99 -1.37 -1.23
CA ASP A 101 -14.57 -1.04 -2.58
C ASP A 101 -13.06 -1.25 -2.73
N ARG A 102 -12.66 -1.67 -3.91
CA ARG A 102 -11.25 -1.82 -4.25
C ARG A 102 -10.83 -0.67 -5.14
N VAL A 103 -9.72 -0.04 -4.79
CA VAL A 103 -9.23 1.14 -5.50
C VAL A 103 -7.79 0.95 -5.94
N LYS A 104 -7.44 1.65 -7.01
CA LYS A 104 -6.07 1.71 -7.49
C LYS A 104 -5.44 2.99 -6.97
N VAL A 105 -4.26 2.86 -6.36
CA VAL A 105 -3.55 3.96 -5.70
C VAL A 105 -2.18 4.11 -6.33
N ASP A 106 -1.80 5.36 -6.62
CA ASP A 106 -0.45 5.68 -7.08
C ASP A 106 0.51 5.61 -5.89
N THR A 107 1.50 4.72 -5.97
CA THR A 107 2.43 4.52 -4.86
C THR A 107 3.46 5.63 -4.72
N ARG A 108 3.61 6.46 -5.73
CA ARG A 108 4.55 7.58 -5.68
C ARG A 108 3.98 8.81 -4.98
N SER A 109 2.72 9.11 -5.27
CA SER A 109 2.04 10.28 -4.69
C SER A 109 1.13 9.94 -3.53
N GLY A 110 0.71 8.67 -3.42
CA GLY A 110 -0.28 8.24 -2.45
C GLY A 110 -1.70 8.63 -2.81
N GLU A 111 -1.95 8.97 -4.05
CA GLU A 111 -3.24 9.47 -4.50
C GLU A 111 -4.10 8.37 -5.11
N TYR A 112 -5.40 8.52 -4.93
CA TYR A 112 -6.40 7.68 -5.58
C TYR A 112 -6.32 7.87 -7.10
N MET A 113 -6.34 6.77 -7.84
CA MET A 113 -6.36 6.80 -9.31
C MET A 113 -7.73 6.46 -9.87
N THR A 114 -8.27 5.31 -9.48
CA THR A 114 -9.56 4.85 -9.98
C THR A 114 -10.11 3.75 -9.08
N ARG A 115 -11.42 3.53 -9.18
CA ARG A 115 -12.05 2.36 -8.54
C ARG A 115 -11.93 1.16 -9.49
N VAL A 116 -11.55 0.05 -8.93
CA VAL A 116 -11.37 -1.20 -9.67
C VAL A 116 -12.66 -2.02 -9.71
#